data_d40747ca6e7134959d180c6305a76c47
#
_entry.id   d40747ca6e7134959d180c6305a76c47
#
_cell.length_a   1.000
_cell.length_b   1.000
_cell.length_c   1.000
_cell.angle_alpha   90.00
_cell.angle_beta   90.00
_cell.angle_gamma   90.00
#
_symmetry.space_group_name_H-M   'P 1'
#
loop_
_entity.id
_entity.type
_entity.pdbx_description
1 polymer ?
#
loop_
_entity_poly.entity_id
_entity_poly.type
_entity_poly.pdbx_seq_one_letter_code
_entity_poly.pdbx_strand_id
1 'polypeptide(L)'
;MRKIVFMMSVSLDGYFEGPDHDLGWQLIGAEVHQHFNEWLGAAGGFLDGRVTYELMASHWPAADQDPSASAQVAEFARIWRDMPKIVFSRTLEQAGWNTTIVREVVPEQIAELKAQPGGDLVIGGSVLAAAFLAHDLIDEFRFYVQPVLLGQGRLLFRPSDAPVPLRLAEARPFANGVVLLRYERPAAA
;
A
#
# COMPACT_ATOMS: atom_id res chain seq x y z
N MET A 1 5.65 -0.12 -19.20
CA MET A 1 5.52 -1.28 -18.31
C MET A 1 5.06 -0.74 -16.96
N ARG A 2 4.05 -1.34 -16.35
CA ARG A 2 3.48 -0.92 -15.05
C ARG A 2 4.51 -1.17 -13.94
N LYS A 3 4.63 -0.24 -12.99
CA LYS A 3 5.44 -0.47 -11.78
C LYS A 3 4.64 -1.23 -10.73
N ILE A 4 5.33 -1.97 -9.88
CA ILE A 4 4.82 -2.43 -8.58
C ILE A 4 5.31 -1.43 -7.54
N VAL A 5 4.39 -0.77 -6.87
CA VAL A 5 4.65 0.27 -5.88
C VAL A 5 4.25 -0.21 -4.50
N PHE A 6 5.20 -0.31 -3.59
CA PHE A 6 4.90 -0.61 -2.18
C PHE A 6 4.62 0.69 -1.44
N MET A 7 3.39 0.83 -0.95
CA MET A 7 2.92 2.01 -0.23
C MET A 7 2.52 1.66 1.19
N MET A 8 3.06 2.38 2.19
CA MET A 8 2.68 2.22 3.60
C MET A 8 2.84 3.53 4.38
N SER A 9 1.98 3.72 5.40
CA SER A 9 2.28 4.62 6.51
C SER A 9 3.16 3.91 7.52
N VAL A 10 4.16 4.61 8.05
CA VAL A 10 5.14 4.04 8.98
C VAL A 10 5.49 5.09 10.04
N SER A 11 5.67 4.65 11.31
CA SER A 11 6.22 5.51 12.36
C SER A 11 7.68 5.86 12.08
N LEU A 12 8.20 6.89 12.71
CA LEU A 12 9.60 7.31 12.53
C LEU A 12 10.60 6.20 12.94
N ASP A 13 10.21 5.32 13.85
CA ASP A 13 10.99 4.16 14.30
C ASP A 13 10.65 2.84 13.56
N GLY A 14 9.90 2.92 12.45
CA GLY A 14 9.76 1.85 11.47
C GLY A 14 8.60 0.87 11.67
N TYR A 15 7.64 1.16 12.55
CA TYR A 15 6.44 0.33 12.74
C TYR A 15 5.33 0.75 11.80
N PHE A 16 4.59 -0.21 11.24
CA PHE A 16 3.42 0.07 10.39
C PHE A 16 2.09 -0.14 11.12
N GLU A 17 2.08 -0.83 12.25
CA GLU A 17 0.96 -0.92 13.19
C GLU A 17 1.49 -1.02 14.63
N GLY A 18 0.73 -0.47 15.56
CA GLY A 18 0.95 -0.62 16.99
C GLY A 18 0.52 -1.99 17.52
N PRO A 19 0.58 -2.22 18.85
CA PRO A 19 -0.01 -3.39 19.48
C PRO A 19 -1.49 -3.53 19.12
N ASP A 20 -1.99 -4.76 19.10
CA ASP A 20 -3.39 -5.09 18.84
C ASP A 20 -3.91 -4.54 17.49
N HIS A 21 -3.02 -4.41 16.51
CA HIS A 21 -3.32 -3.87 15.18
C HIS A 21 -3.76 -2.39 15.20
N ASP A 22 -3.34 -1.63 16.21
CA ASP A 22 -3.66 -0.22 16.33
C ASP A 22 -3.06 0.60 15.18
N LEU A 23 -3.92 1.36 14.49
CA LEU A 23 -3.58 2.32 13.43
C LEU A 23 -3.98 3.76 13.81
N GLY A 24 -4.52 3.97 15.02
CA GLY A 24 -5.05 5.27 15.46
C GLY A 24 -4.00 6.38 15.61
N TRP A 25 -2.71 6.03 15.57
CA TRP A 25 -1.59 6.96 15.62
C TRP A 25 -1.29 7.66 14.28
N GLN A 26 -1.91 7.22 13.19
CA GLN A 26 -1.66 7.77 11.85
C GLN A 26 -2.36 9.13 11.68
N LEU A 27 -1.59 10.15 11.31
CA LEU A 27 -2.08 11.50 11.03
C LEU A 27 -2.49 11.61 9.56
N ILE A 28 -3.66 11.09 9.21
CA ILE A 28 -4.22 11.21 7.86
C ILE A 28 -5.17 12.41 7.83
N GLY A 29 -4.60 13.63 7.78
CA GLY A 29 -5.36 14.85 7.57
C GLY A 29 -5.83 15.01 6.12
N ALA A 30 -6.67 16.01 5.85
CA ALA A 30 -7.28 16.23 4.54
C ALA A 30 -6.25 16.33 3.39
N GLU A 31 -5.11 16.99 3.62
CA GLU A 31 -4.05 17.14 2.60
C GLU A 31 -3.41 15.79 2.24
N VAL A 32 -3.06 14.97 3.24
CA VAL A 32 -2.47 13.65 3.01
C VAL A 32 -3.49 12.74 2.32
N HIS A 33 -4.75 12.77 2.75
CA HIS A 33 -5.81 11.96 2.17
C HIS A 33 -6.08 12.35 0.70
N GLN A 34 -6.13 13.65 0.41
CA GLN A 34 -6.28 14.14 -0.95
C GLN A 34 -5.13 13.67 -1.85
N HIS A 35 -3.90 13.75 -1.34
CA HIS A 35 -2.73 13.24 -2.05
C HIS A 35 -2.82 11.73 -2.30
N PHE A 36 -3.35 10.93 -1.35
CA PHE A 36 -3.62 9.51 -1.59
C PHE A 36 -4.61 9.31 -2.73
N ASN A 37 -5.72 10.04 -2.72
CA ASN A 37 -6.77 9.91 -3.73
C ASN A 37 -6.28 10.25 -5.13
N GLU A 38 -5.53 11.33 -5.29
CA GLU A 38 -4.96 11.77 -6.56
C GLU A 38 -4.05 10.69 -7.16
N TRP A 39 -3.17 10.14 -6.33
CA TRP A 39 -2.24 9.13 -6.80
C TRP A 39 -2.90 7.75 -6.98
N LEU A 40 -3.68 7.30 -6.01
CA LEU A 40 -4.36 5.99 -6.07
C LEU A 40 -5.44 5.96 -7.15
N GLY A 41 -6.12 7.08 -7.41
CA GLY A 41 -7.10 7.19 -8.49
C GLY A 41 -6.50 7.00 -9.89
N ALA A 42 -5.19 7.26 -10.04
CA ALA A 42 -4.44 7.02 -11.28
C ALA A 42 -3.79 5.63 -11.35
N ALA A 43 -3.83 4.86 -10.26
CA ALA A 43 -3.29 3.52 -10.21
C ALA A 43 -4.12 2.54 -11.07
N GLY A 44 -3.54 1.43 -11.42
CA GLY A 44 -4.18 0.40 -12.25
C GLY A 44 -4.70 -0.80 -11.46
N GLY A 45 -4.46 -0.88 -10.15
CA GLY A 45 -4.96 -1.94 -9.29
C GLY A 45 -4.26 -2.04 -7.96
N PHE A 46 -4.93 -2.69 -7.01
CA PHE A 46 -4.37 -3.06 -5.71
C PHE A 46 -3.91 -4.51 -5.71
N LEU A 47 -2.78 -4.76 -5.05
CA LEU A 47 -2.23 -6.08 -4.76
C LEU A 47 -2.25 -6.25 -3.24
N ASP A 48 -3.16 -7.07 -2.74
CA ASP A 48 -3.38 -7.20 -1.31
C ASP A 48 -3.15 -8.65 -0.82
N GLY A 49 -2.67 -8.78 0.40
CA GLY A 49 -2.84 -10.01 1.17
C GLY A 49 -4.26 -10.07 1.75
N ARG A 50 -4.70 -11.28 2.15
CA ARG A 50 -6.05 -11.49 2.70
C ARG A 50 -6.40 -10.51 3.82
N VAL A 51 -5.52 -10.32 4.80
CA VAL A 51 -5.79 -9.46 5.98
C VAL A 51 -6.00 -8.01 5.56
N THR A 52 -5.16 -7.48 4.68
CA THR A 52 -5.31 -6.11 4.15
C THR A 52 -6.62 -5.97 3.39
N TYR A 53 -6.91 -6.92 2.49
CA TYR A 53 -8.16 -6.91 1.74
C TYR A 53 -9.39 -6.94 2.66
N GLU A 54 -9.44 -7.85 3.64
CA GLU A 54 -10.56 -7.96 4.58
C GLU A 54 -10.75 -6.68 5.41
N LEU A 55 -9.64 -6.09 5.88
CA LEU A 55 -9.67 -4.82 6.61
C LEU A 55 -10.26 -3.70 5.74
N MET A 56 -9.79 -3.56 4.52
CA MET A 56 -10.28 -2.53 3.59
C MET A 56 -11.72 -2.78 3.18
N ALA A 57 -12.09 -4.03 2.90
CA ALA A 57 -13.44 -4.42 2.50
C ALA A 57 -14.49 -4.27 3.61
N SER A 58 -14.07 -4.31 4.87
CA SER A 58 -14.99 -4.09 6.00
C SER A 58 -15.41 -2.65 6.19
N HIS A 59 -14.63 -1.69 5.69
CA HIS A 59 -14.84 -0.26 5.93
C HIS A 59 -15.18 0.51 4.65
N TRP A 60 -14.31 0.45 3.65
CA TRP A 60 -14.36 1.37 2.50
C TRP A 60 -15.60 1.27 1.62
N PRO A 61 -16.20 0.08 1.37
CA PRO A 61 -17.39 0.00 0.51
C PRO A 61 -18.58 0.83 0.97
N ALA A 62 -18.68 1.11 2.26
CA ALA A 62 -19.78 1.87 2.86
C ALA A 62 -19.34 3.20 3.49
N ALA A 63 -18.07 3.57 3.40
CA ALA A 63 -17.54 4.75 4.10
C ALA A 63 -18.16 6.07 3.64
N ASP A 64 -18.63 6.15 2.40
CA ASP A 64 -19.36 7.32 1.86
C ASP A 64 -20.84 7.38 2.25
N GLN A 65 -21.37 6.36 2.94
CA GLN A 65 -22.74 6.37 3.46
C GLN A 65 -22.84 7.06 4.81
N ASP A 66 -21.72 7.32 5.49
CA ASP A 66 -21.69 8.11 6.72
C ASP A 66 -21.94 9.59 6.37
N PRO A 67 -23.01 10.22 6.91
CA PRO A 67 -23.29 11.64 6.66
C PRO A 67 -22.18 12.60 7.09
N SER A 68 -21.27 12.16 7.99
CA SER A 68 -20.12 12.92 8.46
C SER A 68 -18.86 12.68 7.63
N ALA A 69 -18.90 11.79 6.64
CA ALA A 69 -17.74 11.48 5.81
C ALA A 69 -17.24 12.72 5.07
N SER A 70 -15.94 12.97 5.12
CA SER A 70 -15.34 14.04 4.32
C SER A 70 -15.40 13.74 2.82
N ALA A 71 -15.24 14.77 1.98
CA ALA A 71 -15.18 14.57 0.53
C ALA A 71 -14.06 13.59 0.13
N GLN A 72 -12.91 13.63 0.81
CA GLN A 72 -11.79 12.74 0.56
C GLN A 72 -12.13 11.29 0.91
N VAL A 73 -12.84 11.05 2.01
CA VAL A 73 -13.33 9.70 2.39
C VAL A 73 -14.30 9.16 1.34
N ALA A 74 -15.27 9.97 0.92
CA ALA A 74 -16.24 9.58 -0.09
C ALA A 74 -15.58 9.31 -1.46
N GLU A 75 -14.58 10.11 -1.82
CA GLU A 75 -13.81 9.90 -3.06
C GLU A 75 -13.01 8.59 -3.00
N PHE A 76 -12.29 8.33 -1.90
CA PHE A 76 -11.53 7.09 -1.76
C PHE A 76 -12.42 5.85 -1.71
N ALA A 77 -13.59 5.93 -1.08
CA ALA A 77 -14.58 4.85 -1.07
C ALA A 77 -14.95 4.41 -2.51
N ARG A 78 -15.15 5.38 -3.41
CA ARG A 78 -15.40 5.11 -4.84
C ARG A 78 -14.18 4.51 -5.53
N ILE A 79 -13.00 5.12 -5.34
CA ILE A 79 -11.74 4.60 -5.89
C ILE A 79 -11.56 3.15 -5.46
N TRP A 80 -11.74 2.84 -4.18
CA TRP A 80 -11.55 1.49 -3.67
C TRP A 80 -12.54 0.48 -4.25
N ARG A 81 -13.83 0.83 -4.37
CA ARG A 81 -14.85 -0.06 -4.96
C ARG A 81 -14.54 -0.40 -6.42
N ASP A 82 -14.15 0.60 -7.20
CA ASP A 82 -14.00 0.49 -8.65
C ASP A 82 -12.64 -0.11 -9.07
N MET A 83 -11.60 0.13 -8.26
CA MET A 83 -10.25 -0.31 -8.54
C MET A 83 -10.16 -1.84 -8.66
N PRO A 84 -9.56 -2.39 -9.73
CA PRO A 84 -9.24 -3.82 -9.79
C PRO A 84 -8.33 -4.26 -8.64
N LYS A 85 -8.61 -5.40 -8.05
CA LYS A 85 -7.83 -5.97 -6.95
C LYS A 85 -7.37 -7.37 -7.26
N ILE A 86 -6.14 -7.68 -6.89
CA ILE A 86 -5.61 -9.05 -6.89
C ILE A 86 -5.26 -9.38 -5.44
N VAL A 87 -5.95 -10.37 -4.88
CA VAL A 87 -5.74 -10.79 -3.49
C VAL A 87 -4.99 -12.11 -3.46
N PHE A 88 -3.81 -12.08 -2.86
CA PHE A 88 -2.97 -13.25 -2.67
C PHE A 88 -3.36 -13.98 -1.37
N SER A 89 -4.05 -15.11 -1.53
CA SER A 89 -4.53 -15.89 -0.39
C SER A 89 -4.75 -17.35 -0.72
N ARG A 90 -4.23 -18.23 0.14
CA ARG A 90 -4.47 -19.69 0.05
C ARG A 90 -5.81 -20.11 0.63
N THR A 91 -6.41 -19.29 1.48
CA THR A 91 -7.59 -19.64 2.28
C THR A 91 -8.85 -18.84 1.94
N LEU A 92 -8.73 -17.68 1.32
CA LEU A 92 -9.88 -16.89 0.89
C LEU A 92 -10.55 -17.59 -0.30
N GLU A 93 -11.83 -17.90 -0.16
CA GLU A 93 -12.59 -18.61 -1.21
C GLU A 93 -13.38 -17.67 -2.10
N GLN A 94 -13.86 -16.56 -1.54
CA GLN A 94 -14.68 -15.58 -2.24
C GLN A 94 -14.25 -14.16 -1.91
N ALA A 95 -14.32 -13.28 -2.90
CA ALA A 95 -14.07 -11.85 -2.74
C ALA A 95 -15.03 -11.07 -3.64
N GLY A 96 -15.47 -9.89 -3.15
CA GLY A 96 -16.27 -8.94 -3.90
C GLY A 96 -15.44 -7.78 -4.45
N TRP A 97 -16.10 -6.72 -4.89
CA TRP A 97 -15.48 -5.42 -5.18
C TRP A 97 -14.38 -5.48 -6.24
N ASN A 98 -14.67 -6.04 -7.40
CA ASN A 98 -13.74 -6.14 -8.54
C ASN A 98 -12.42 -6.84 -8.18
N THR A 99 -12.51 -8.00 -7.52
CA THR A 99 -11.37 -8.71 -6.95
C THR A 99 -11.15 -10.08 -7.60
N THR A 100 -9.91 -10.37 -7.95
CA THR A 100 -9.43 -11.70 -8.37
C THR A 100 -8.58 -12.31 -7.25
N ILE A 101 -8.82 -13.58 -6.93
CA ILE A 101 -8.02 -14.30 -5.91
C ILE A 101 -6.93 -15.12 -6.61
N VAL A 102 -5.69 -14.95 -6.14
CA VAL A 102 -4.50 -15.69 -6.59
C VAL A 102 -3.91 -16.43 -5.40
N ARG A 103 -3.42 -17.65 -5.60
CA ARG A 103 -2.99 -18.53 -4.51
C ARG A 103 -1.58 -18.28 -4.02
N GLU A 104 -0.70 -17.81 -4.91
CA GLU A 104 0.72 -17.59 -4.61
C GLU A 104 1.32 -16.49 -5.48
N VAL A 105 2.48 -15.99 -5.08
CA VAL A 105 3.26 -15.03 -5.87
C VAL A 105 4.17 -15.82 -6.81
N VAL A 106 3.87 -15.76 -8.10
CA VAL A 106 4.65 -16.39 -9.17
C VAL A 106 5.32 -15.29 -9.98
N PRO A 107 6.67 -15.16 -9.94
CA PRO A 107 7.40 -14.04 -10.57
C PRO A 107 7.08 -13.86 -12.06
N GLU A 108 6.91 -14.94 -12.80
CA GLU A 108 6.60 -14.92 -14.24
C GLU A 108 5.22 -14.29 -14.49
N GLN A 109 4.21 -14.66 -13.68
CA GLN A 109 2.87 -14.07 -13.78
C GLN A 109 2.86 -12.59 -13.39
N ILE A 110 3.68 -12.20 -12.42
CA ILE A 110 3.83 -10.78 -12.07
C ILE A 110 4.52 -10.01 -13.21
N ALA A 111 5.51 -10.59 -13.88
CA ALA A 111 6.14 -9.98 -15.06
C ALA A 111 5.14 -9.79 -16.20
N GLU A 112 4.28 -10.78 -16.48
CA GLU A 112 3.19 -10.68 -17.46
C GLU A 112 2.19 -9.57 -17.07
N LEU A 113 1.83 -9.50 -15.79
CA LEU A 113 0.92 -8.47 -15.29
C LEU A 113 1.54 -7.06 -15.44
N LYS A 114 2.84 -6.89 -15.18
CA LYS A 114 3.57 -5.63 -15.40
C LYS A 114 3.65 -5.24 -16.89
N ALA A 115 3.68 -6.20 -17.79
CA ALA A 115 3.73 -5.95 -19.25
C ALA A 115 2.40 -5.44 -19.83
N GLN A 116 1.29 -5.63 -19.13
CA GLN A 116 -0.02 -5.15 -19.56
C GLN A 116 -0.11 -3.62 -19.57
N PRO A 117 -0.93 -3.01 -20.44
CA PRO A 117 -1.19 -1.58 -20.37
C PRO A 117 -1.97 -1.21 -19.10
N GLY A 118 -1.81 0.03 -18.63
CA GLY A 118 -2.53 0.57 -17.49
C GLY A 118 -1.64 1.29 -16.49
N GLY A 119 -2.24 1.79 -15.42
CA GLY A 119 -1.54 2.45 -14.30
C GLY A 119 -0.75 1.45 -13.43
N ASP A 120 0.08 1.98 -12.55
CA ASP A 120 0.91 1.20 -11.65
C ASP A 120 0.08 0.35 -10.67
N LEU A 121 0.66 -0.72 -10.16
CA LEU A 121 0.04 -1.63 -9.21
C LEU A 121 0.55 -1.33 -7.80
N VAL A 122 -0.36 -1.24 -6.86
CA VAL A 122 -0.06 -0.80 -5.49
C VAL A 122 -0.15 -1.98 -4.53
N ILE A 123 0.94 -2.27 -3.82
CA ILE A 123 0.93 -3.24 -2.74
C ILE A 123 0.63 -2.51 -1.43
N GLY A 124 -0.42 -2.96 -0.73
CA GLY A 124 -0.70 -2.70 0.67
C GLY A 124 -0.34 -3.91 1.54
N GLY A 125 0.25 -3.65 2.71
CA GLY A 125 0.54 -4.69 3.70
C GLY A 125 1.93 -5.32 3.59
N SER A 126 2.57 -5.43 4.75
CA SER A 126 3.99 -5.83 4.89
C SER A 126 4.26 -7.28 4.53
N VAL A 127 3.30 -8.18 4.78
CA VAL A 127 3.49 -9.63 4.54
C VAL A 127 3.58 -9.94 3.05
N LEU A 128 2.67 -9.37 2.25
CA LEU A 128 2.72 -9.53 0.79
C LEU A 128 3.95 -8.82 0.21
N ALA A 129 4.25 -7.61 0.68
CA ALA A 129 5.43 -6.87 0.25
C ALA A 129 6.73 -7.64 0.52
N ALA A 130 6.85 -8.35 1.65
CA ALA A 130 8.00 -9.19 1.94
C ALA A 130 8.16 -10.33 0.91
N ALA A 131 7.05 -10.95 0.46
CA ALA A 131 7.11 -11.97 -0.59
C ALA A 131 7.54 -11.37 -1.94
N PHE A 132 7.06 -10.17 -2.28
CA PHE A 132 7.47 -9.48 -3.51
C PHE A 132 8.94 -9.02 -3.45
N LEU A 133 9.41 -8.56 -2.28
CA LEU A 133 10.81 -8.19 -2.06
C LEU A 133 11.76 -9.37 -2.24
N ALA A 134 11.37 -10.55 -1.75
CA ALA A 134 12.18 -11.77 -1.87
C ALA A 134 12.43 -12.19 -3.33
N HIS A 135 11.62 -11.72 -4.27
CA HIS A 135 11.73 -11.98 -5.71
C HIS A 135 12.09 -10.74 -6.53
N ASP A 136 12.56 -9.66 -5.88
CA ASP A 136 12.93 -8.40 -6.55
C ASP A 136 11.81 -7.77 -7.41
N LEU A 137 10.53 -7.96 -7.03
CA LEU A 137 9.40 -7.55 -7.84
C LEU A 137 8.91 -6.11 -7.59
N ILE A 138 9.38 -5.44 -6.52
CA ILE A 138 8.98 -4.08 -6.18
C ILE A 138 9.89 -3.08 -6.90
N ASP A 139 9.31 -2.15 -7.66
CA ASP A 139 10.01 -1.12 -8.43
C ASP A 139 10.14 0.19 -7.66
N GLU A 140 9.13 0.55 -6.87
CA GLU A 140 9.05 1.83 -6.16
C GLU A 140 8.51 1.62 -4.74
N PHE A 141 8.99 2.45 -3.82
CA PHE A 141 8.60 2.47 -2.41
C PHE A 141 8.07 3.86 -2.06
N ARG A 142 6.88 3.94 -1.46
CA ARG A 142 6.24 5.17 -0.99
C ARG A 142 5.90 5.05 0.48
N PHE A 143 6.69 5.69 1.33
CA PHE A 143 6.48 5.67 2.77
C PHE A 143 6.02 7.03 3.27
N TYR A 144 4.89 7.04 3.95
CA TYR A 144 4.37 8.20 4.66
C TYR A 144 4.85 8.09 6.11
N VAL A 145 5.99 8.71 6.37
CA VAL A 145 6.61 8.69 7.69
C VAL A 145 5.84 9.62 8.62
N GLN A 146 5.26 9.03 9.64
CA GLN A 146 4.48 9.71 10.65
C GLN A 146 5.40 10.30 11.72
N PRO A 147 5.12 11.51 12.25
CA PRO A 147 5.96 12.17 13.26
C PRO A 147 5.72 11.58 14.66
N VAL A 148 5.92 10.27 14.82
CA VAL A 148 5.70 9.52 16.06
C VAL A 148 6.72 8.40 16.22
N LEU A 149 7.11 8.14 17.47
CA LEU A 149 7.85 6.94 17.87
C LEU A 149 6.88 6.02 18.62
N LEU A 150 6.69 4.80 18.14
CA LEU A 150 5.78 3.82 18.76
C LEU A 150 6.50 2.96 19.79
N GLY A 151 7.76 2.61 19.56
CA GLY A 151 8.56 1.78 20.45
C GLY A 151 8.15 0.30 20.48
N GLN A 152 6.96 -0.02 20.01
CA GLN A 152 6.41 -1.39 19.97
C GLN A 152 5.38 -1.55 18.85
N GLY A 153 5.11 -2.80 18.46
CA GLY A 153 4.19 -3.12 17.36
C GLY A 153 4.85 -4.01 16.30
N ARG A 154 4.42 -3.89 15.05
CA ARG A 154 4.97 -4.65 13.93
C ARG A 154 5.84 -3.78 13.04
N LEU A 155 7.10 -4.16 12.91
CA LEU A 155 8.06 -3.50 12.01
C LEU A 155 7.65 -3.71 10.55
N LEU A 156 7.79 -2.64 9.74
CA LEU A 156 7.52 -2.68 8.31
C LEU A 156 8.42 -3.68 7.59
N PHE A 157 9.69 -3.66 7.92
CA PHE A 157 10.68 -4.57 7.38
C PHE A 157 11.18 -5.54 8.45
N ARG A 158 11.29 -6.81 8.06
CA ARG A 158 11.96 -7.82 8.88
C ARG A 158 13.48 -7.71 8.68
N PRO A 159 14.28 -8.16 9.65
CA PRO A 159 15.71 -8.30 9.44
C PRO A 159 16.01 -9.08 8.16
N SER A 160 16.96 -8.60 7.39
CA SER A 160 17.42 -9.21 6.13
C SER A 160 18.94 -9.29 6.15
N ASP A 161 19.48 -10.37 5.58
CA ASP A 161 20.91 -10.61 5.53
C ASP A 161 21.63 -9.72 4.48
N ALA A 162 20.90 -9.17 3.54
CA ALA A 162 21.45 -8.33 2.49
C ALA A 162 20.74 -6.96 2.41
N PRO A 163 21.50 -5.86 2.30
CA PRO A 163 20.92 -4.55 2.07
C PRO A 163 20.32 -4.45 0.65
N VAL A 164 19.18 -3.77 0.53
CA VAL A 164 18.58 -3.42 -0.75
C VAL A 164 18.86 -1.94 -1.02
N PRO A 165 19.73 -1.60 -1.96
CA PRO A 165 20.02 -0.19 -2.27
C PRO A 165 18.83 0.46 -2.93
N LEU A 166 18.54 1.70 -2.53
CA LEU A 166 17.45 2.52 -3.06
C LEU A 166 17.96 3.91 -3.41
N ARG A 167 17.37 4.53 -4.42
CA ARG A 167 17.62 5.92 -4.81
C ARG A 167 16.43 6.79 -4.41
N LEU A 168 16.67 7.84 -3.66
CA LEU A 168 15.63 8.82 -3.33
C LEU A 168 15.16 9.52 -4.62
N ALA A 169 13.85 9.47 -4.85
CA ALA A 169 13.19 10.13 -5.96
C ALA A 169 12.43 11.39 -5.52
N GLU A 170 11.87 11.38 -4.29
CA GLU A 170 11.12 12.51 -3.73
C GLU A 170 11.14 12.47 -2.20
N ALA A 171 11.19 13.65 -1.59
CA ALA A 171 10.89 13.87 -0.18
C ALA A 171 9.91 15.05 -0.08
N ARG A 172 8.69 14.81 0.38
CA ARG A 172 7.63 15.83 0.46
C ARG A 172 7.07 15.91 1.87
N PRO A 173 7.26 17.01 2.59
CA PRO A 173 6.58 17.25 3.86
C PRO A 173 5.13 17.69 3.62
N PHE A 174 4.25 17.30 4.53
CA PHE A 174 2.87 17.78 4.64
C PHE A 174 2.70 18.69 5.84
N ALA A 175 1.68 19.54 5.83
CA ALA A 175 1.47 20.54 6.88
C ALA A 175 1.27 19.95 8.28
N ASN A 176 0.79 18.70 8.39
CA ASN A 176 0.61 17.97 9.65
C ASN A 176 1.87 17.25 10.17
N GLY A 177 3.02 17.44 9.52
CA GLY A 177 4.30 16.84 9.92
C GLY A 177 4.59 15.46 9.32
N VAL A 178 3.65 14.86 8.58
CA VAL A 178 3.90 13.63 7.81
C VAL A 178 4.88 13.95 6.68
N VAL A 179 5.79 13.02 6.37
CA VAL A 179 6.73 13.16 5.25
C VAL A 179 6.56 11.97 4.30
N LEU A 180 6.24 12.24 3.04
CA LEU A 180 6.37 11.24 1.99
C LEU A 180 7.84 11.09 1.61
N LEU A 181 8.33 9.86 1.67
CA LEU A 181 9.60 9.43 1.07
C LEU A 181 9.30 8.47 -0.07
N ARG A 182 9.72 8.85 -1.27
CA ARG A 182 9.60 8.01 -2.46
C ARG A 182 10.99 7.57 -2.90
N TYR A 183 11.17 6.27 -2.95
CA TYR A 183 12.41 5.65 -3.42
C TYR A 183 12.14 4.73 -4.60
N GLU A 184 13.13 4.60 -5.45
CA GLU A 184 13.14 3.68 -6.58
C GLU A 184 14.35 2.74 -6.49
N ARG A 185 14.25 1.58 -7.10
CA ARG A 185 15.45 0.75 -7.30
C ARG A 185 16.39 1.47 -8.26
N PRO A 186 17.70 1.42 -8.02
CA PRO A 186 18.68 1.87 -9.00
C PRO A 186 18.46 1.12 -10.32
N ALA A 187 18.71 1.80 -11.45
CA ALA A 187 18.78 1.09 -12.73
C ALA A 187 19.85 -0.01 -12.64
N ALA A 188 19.58 -1.17 -13.22
CA ALA A 188 20.59 -2.20 -13.35
C ALA A 188 21.79 -1.61 -14.13
N ALA A 189 22.98 -1.76 -13.57
CA ALA A 189 24.23 -1.28 -14.21
C ALA A 189 24.57 -2.13 -15.43
#